data_8ac2dbc59d5cc937c3c2035ec54c425a
#
_entry.id   8ac2dbc59d5cc937c3c2035ec54c425a
#
_cell.length_a   1.000
_cell.length_b   1.000
_cell.length_c   1.000
_cell.angle_alpha   90.00
_cell.angle_beta   90.00
_cell.angle_gamma   90.00
#
_symmetry.space_group_name_H-M   'P 1'
#
loop_
_entity.id
_entity.type
_entity.pdbx_description
1 polymer ?
#
loop_
_entity_poly.entity_id
_entity_poly.type
_entity_poly.pdbx_seq_one_letter_code
_entity_poly.pdbx_strand_id
1 'polypeptide(L)'
;MEEQKTEIAVQRFCAAWQGLNAVYEDYARRKEIPYTNLYILDIISKTEGCTQKLICERTLLPRQTVNTIITTFYKSGWIELRETPEDRRVKTIHLTPSGLVYAGTVIPQIHAAEKEAMKALSEEQQSALLEALRVYCDTFRQEMEK
;
A
#
# COMPACT_ATOMS: atom_id res chain seq x y z
N MET A 1 1.50 32.45 -18.43
CA MET A 1 2.55 32.53 -17.38
C MET A 1 2.16 31.71 -16.14
N GLU A 2 0.95 31.85 -15.63
CA GLU A 2 0.45 31.07 -14.48
C GLU A 2 0.24 29.59 -14.85
N GLU A 3 -0.36 29.34 -15.99
CA GLU A 3 -0.55 27.99 -16.54
C GLU A 3 0.78 27.23 -16.72
N GLN A 4 1.80 27.92 -17.26
CA GLN A 4 3.13 27.33 -17.40
C GLN A 4 3.79 26.98 -16.06
N LYS A 5 3.58 27.80 -15.02
CA LYS A 5 4.07 27.49 -13.66
C LYS A 5 3.39 26.25 -13.08
N THR A 6 2.07 26.12 -13.31
CA THR A 6 1.30 24.97 -12.86
C THR A 6 1.76 23.70 -13.58
N GLU A 7 2.00 23.76 -14.88
CA GLU A 7 2.50 22.63 -15.65
C GLU A 7 3.87 22.13 -15.14
N ILE A 8 4.79 23.06 -14.86
CA ILE A 8 6.09 22.71 -14.27
C ILE A 8 5.91 22.06 -12.88
N ALA A 9 4.99 22.57 -12.07
CA ALA A 9 4.70 22.00 -10.76
C ALA A 9 4.15 20.56 -10.88
N VAL A 10 3.26 20.30 -11.82
CA VAL A 10 2.75 18.96 -12.12
C VAL A 10 3.88 18.01 -12.50
N GLN A 11 4.75 18.43 -13.42
CA GLN A 11 5.89 17.60 -13.85
C GLN A 11 6.81 17.26 -12.68
N ARG A 12 7.12 18.22 -11.82
CA ARG A 12 7.97 18.02 -10.64
C ARG A 12 7.30 17.09 -9.63
N PHE A 13 6.01 17.27 -9.40
CA PHE A 13 5.26 16.40 -8.51
C PHE A 13 5.24 14.94 -9.03
N CYS A 14 4.92 14.75 -10.30
CA CYS A 14 4.90 13.43 -10.91
C CYS A 14 6.27 12.75 -10.85
N ALA A 15 7.34 13.48 -11.12
CA ALA A 15 8.71 12.95 -11.00
C ALA A 15 9.05 12.53 -9.56
N ALA A 16 8.68 13.35 -8.58
CA ALA A 16 8.88 13.04 -7.16
C ALA A 16 8.08 11.79 -6.74
N TRP A 17 6.83 11.68 -7.18
CA TRP A 17 5.98 10.53 -6.92
C TRP A 17 6.55 9.24 -7.53
N GLN A 18 7.00 9.30 -8.79
CA GLN A 18 7.66 8.17 -9.45
C GLN A 18 8.95 7.78 -8.73
N GLY A 19 9.73 8.75 -8.26
CA GLY A 19 10.93 8.49 -7.47
C GLY A 19 10.63 7.77 -6.16
N LEU A 20 9.56 8.17 -5.47
CA LEU A 20 9.10 7.48 -4.26
C LEU A 20 8.70 6.03 -4.54
N ASN A 21 7.90 5.81 -5.58
CA ASN A 21 7.51 4.46 -5.99
C ASN A 21 8.72 3.59 -6.35
N ALA A 22 9.72 4.17 -7.03
CA ALA A 22 10.94 3.46 -7.39
C ALA A 22 11.72 2.94 -6.16
N VAL A 23 11.68 3.66 -5.03
CA VAL A 23 12.30 3.21 -3.78
C VAL A 23 11.62 1.94 -3.26
N TYR A 24 10.28 1.91 -3.24
CA TYR A 24 9.53 0.73 -2.83
C TYR A 24 9.75 -0.46 -3.76
N GLU A 25 9.70 -0.22 -5.07
CA GLU A 25 9.93 -1.26 -6.09
C GLU A 25 11.34 -1.86 -5.99
N ASP A 26 12.36 -1.04 -5.78
CA ASP A 26 13.74 -1.50 -5.62
C ASP A 26 13.91 -2.36 -4.36
N TYR A 27 13.30 -1.94 -3.26
CA TYR A 27 13.30 -2.73 -2.03
C TYR A 27 12.62 -4.09 -2.22
N ALA A 28 11.43 -4.10 -2.82
CA ALA A 28 10.69 -5.32 -3.09
C ALA A 28 11.50 -6.28 -4.00
N ARG A 29 12.16 -5.74 -5.01
CA ARG A 29 13.02 -6.52 -5.92
C ARG A 29 14.18 -7.17 -5.16
N ARG A 30 14.83 -6.43 -4.26
CA ARG A 30 15.91 -6.98 -3.41
C ARG A 30 15.42 -8.07 -2.46
N LYS A 31 14.15 -8.04 -2.08
CA LYS A 31 13.50 -9.07 -1.25
C LYS A 31 12.85 -10.17 -2.08
N GLU A 32 12.99 -10.12 -3.40
CA GLU A 32 12.45 -11.13 -4.33
C GLU A 32 10.94 -11.33 -4.21
N ILE A 33 10.21 -10.24 -3.94
CA ILE A 33 8.75 -10.22 -3.88
C ILE A 33 8.24 -9.04 -4.73
N PRO A 34 7.20 -9.24 -5.57
CA PRO A 34 6.58 -8.11 -6.27
C PRO A 34 6.07 -7.06 -5.28
N TYR A 35 6.25 -5.77 -5.58
CA TYR A 35 5.84 -4.70 -4.68
C TYR A 35 4.35 -4.78 -4.33
N THR A 36 3.51 -5.11 -5.29
CA THR A 36 2.06 -5.28 -5.05
C THR A 36 1.77 -6.35 -4.00
N ASN A 37 2.49 -7.47 -4.06
CA ASN A 37 2.37 -8.55 -3.08
C ASN A 37 2.84 -8.09 -1.70
N LEU A 38 3.96 -7.37 -1.63
CA LEU A 38 4.47 -6.81 -0.39
C LEU A 38 3.49 -5.83 0.24
N TYR A 39 2.88 -4.97 -0.57
CA TYR A 39 1.86 -4.02 -0.12
C TYR A 39 0.62 -4.73 0.46
N ILE A 40 0.13 -5.77 -0.22
CA ILE A 40 -0.99 -6.58 0.27
C ILE A 40 -0.63 -7.32 1.55
N LEU A 41 0.58 -7.88 1.65
CA LEU A 41 1.07 -8.52 2.87
C LEU A 41 1.08 -7.55 4.05
N ASP A 42 1.50 -6.31 3.83
CA ASP A 42 1.48 -5.25 4.84
C ASP A 42 0.05 -4.93 5.30
N ILE A 43 -0.90 -4.82 4.38
CA ILE A 43 -2.32 -4.61 4.71
C ILE A 43 -2.83 -5.75 5.61
N ILE A 44 -2.56 -7.00 5.25
CA ILE A 44 -2.98 -8.18 6.03
C ILE A 44 -2.37 -8.12 7.44
N SER A 45 -1.09 -7.76 7.55
CA SER A 45 -0.39 -7.72 8.83
C SER A 45 -0.91 -6.66 9.79
N LYS A 46 -1.46 -5.56 9.27
CA LYS A 46 -1.98 -4.42 10.05
C LYS A 46 -3.46 -4.48 10.33
N THR A 47 -4.20 -5.34 9.66
CA THR A 47 -5.67 -5.29 9.64
C THR A 47 -6.24 -6.53 10.28
N GLU A 48 -6.83 -6.38 11.46
CA GLU A 48 -7.62 -7.43 12.08
C GLU A 48 -8.91 -7.66 11.26
N GLY A 49 -9.28 -8.92 11.06
CA GLY A 49 -10.44 -9.25 10.25
C GLY A 49 -10.33 -8.88 8.78
N CYS A 50 -9.12 -8.84 8.23
CA CYS A 50 -8.86 -8.49 6.84
C CYS A 50 -9.61 -9.44 5.90
N THR A 51 -10.28 -8.86 4.89
CA THR A 51 -10.96 -9.61 3.83
C THR A 51 -10.41 -9.23 2.47
N GLN A 52 -10.62 -10.08 1.49
CA GLN A 52 -10.24 -9.79 0.11
C GLN A 52 -10.95 -8.54 -0.43
N LYS A 53 -12.21 -8.34 -0.05
CA LYS A 53 -12.98 -7.13 -0.39
C LYS A 53 -12.31 -5.86 0.12
N LEU A 54 -11.88 -5.87 1.39
CA LEU A 54 -11.19 -4.73 2.00
C LEU A 54 -9.87 -4.42 1.28
N ILE A 55 -9.11 -5.44 0.88
CA ILE A 55 -7.88 -5.26 0.09
C ILE A 55 -8.20 -4.61 -1.26
N CYS A 56 -9.23 -5.07 -1.97
CA CYS A 56 -9.65 -4.47 -3.22
C CYS A 56 -10.06 -3.00 -3.06
N GLU A 57 -10.79 -2.67 -2.00
CA GLU A 57 -11.21 -1.29 -1.70
C GLU A 57 -10.02 -0.36 -1.43
N ARG A 58 -9.02 -0.85 -0.70
CA ARG A 58 -7.82 -0.05 -0.35
C ARG A 58 -6.82 0.09 -1.49
N THR A 59 -6.66 -0.96 -2.29
CA THR A 59 -5.64 -0.99 -3.35
C THR A 59 -6.19 -0.54 -4.70
N LEU A 60 -7.51 -0.57 -4.88
CA LEU A 60 -8.20 -0.38 -6.16
C LEU A 60 -7.74 -1.38 -7.25
N LEU A 61 -7.12 -2.47 -6.84
CA LEU A 61 -6.74 -3.55 -7.75
C LEU A 61 -7.96 -4.37 -8.17
N PRO A 62 -7.94 -4.95 -9.38
CA PRO A 62 -8.97 -5.88 -9.80
C PRO A 62 -9.07 -7.07 -8.84
N ARG A 63 -10.29 -7.53 -8.61
CA ARG A 63 -10.58 -8.70 -7.76
C ARG A 63 -9.76 -9.93 -8.16
N GLN A 64 -9.59 -10.16 -9.46
CA GLN A 64 -8.80 -11.27 -10.00
C GLN A 64 -7.34 -11.18 -9.55
N THR A 65 -6.73 -9.99 -9.62
CA THR A 65 -5.35 -9.75 -9.20
C THR A 65 -5.17 -10.03 -7.71
N VAL A 66 -6.06 -9.50 -6.88
CA VAL A 66 -6.02 -9.73 -5.43
C VAL A 66 -6.19 -11.22 -5.12
N ASN A 67 -7.15 -11.89 -5.76
CA ASN A 67 -7.36 -13.32 -5.57
C ASN A 67 -6.13 -14.15 -5.92
N THR A 68 -5.43 -13.82 -7.00
CA THR A 68 -4.20 -14.50 -7.40
C THR A 68 -3.11 -14.35 -6.35
N ILE A 69 -2.94 -13.15 -5.78
CA ILE A 69 -1.94 -12.90 -4.75
C ILE A 69 -2.29 -13.63 -3.44
N ILE A 70 -3.55 -13.59 -3.03
CA ILE A 70 -4.03 -14.31 -1.84
C ILE A 70 -3.82 -15.83 -2.01
N THR A 71 -4.11 -16.36 -3.19
CA THR A 71 -3.86 -17.77 -3.50
C THR A 71 -2.36 -18.11 -3.41
N THR A 72 -1.50 -17.24 -3.90
CA THR A 72 -0.04 -17.40 -3.78
C THR A 72 0.40 -17.46 -2.33
N PHE A 73 -0.09 -16.55 -1.48
CA PHE A 73 0.23 -16.54 -0.05
C PHE A 73 -0.30 -17.79 0.67
N TYR A 74 -1.49 -18.23 0.31
CA TYR A 74 -2.07 -19.46 0.85
C TYR A 74 -1.22 -20.67 0.50
N LYS A 75 -0.83 -20.81 -0.77
CA LYS A 75 0.04 -21.92 -1.21
C LYS A 75 1.42 -21.90 -0.57
N SER A 76 1.94 -20.71 -0.27
CA SER A 76 3.22 -20.54 0.42
C SER A 76 3.11 -20.88 1.93
N GLY A 77 1.91 -21.08 2.46
CA GLY A 77 1.68 -21.34 3.87
C GLY A 77 1.77 -20.08 4.74
N TRP A 78 1.72 -18.90 4.17
CA TRP A 78 1.84 -17.63 4.90
C TRP A 78 0.53 -17.14 5.48
N ILE A 79 -0.59 -17.56 4.92
CA ILE A 79 -1.92 -17.17 5.38
C ILE A 79 -2.82 -18.40 5.54
N GLU A 80 -3.81 -18.24 6.40
CA GLU A 80 -4.98 -19.11 6.50
C GLU A 80 -6.24 -18.28 6.31
N LEU A 81 -7.29 -18.94 5.85
CA LEU A 81 -8.60 -18.35 5.64
C LEU A 81 -9.56 -18.91 6.70
N ARG A 82 -10.29 -18.03 7.38
CA ARG A 82 -11.28 -18.42 8.38
C ARG A 82 -12.66 -17.95 7.96
N GLU A 83 -13.65 -18.82 8.07
CA GLU A 83 -15.04 -18.45 7.86
C GLU A 83 -15.53 -17.51 8.96
N THR A 84 -16.43 -16.59 8.62
CA THR A 84 -17.09 -15.75 9.61
C THR A 84 -18.39 -16.44 10.09
N PRO A 85 -18.77 -16.32 11.39
CA PRO A 85 -20.01 -16.90 11.87
C PRO A 85 -21.26 -16.35 11.19
N GLU A 86 -21.21 -15.10 10.74
CA GLU A 86 -22.34 -14.39 10.15
C GLU A 86 -22.58 -14.77 8.67
N ASP A 87 -21.49 -15.02 7.92
CA ASP A 87 -21.57 -15.42 6.51
C ASP A 87 -20.36 -16.27 6.14
N ARG A 88 -20.60 -17.57 5.88
CA ARG A 88 -19.56 -18.53 5.49
C ARG A 88 -18.91 -18.22 4.14
N ARG A 89 -19.52 -17.36 3.30
CA ARG A 89 -18.93 -16.92 2.04
C ARG A 89 -17.83 -15.90 2.25
N VAL A 90 -17.88 -15.17 3.36
CA VAL A 90 -16.88 -14.17 3.71
C VAL A 90 -15.82 -14.83 4.57
N LYS A 91 -14.58 -14.82 4.06
CA LYS A 91 -13.42 -15.36 4.77
C LYS A 91 -12.50 -14.25 5.21
N THR A 92 -12.07 -14.31 6.46
CA THR A 92 -11.03 -13.44 6.98
C THR A 92 -9.66 -14.05 6.74
N ILE A 93 -8.69 -13.21 6.47
CA ILE A 93 -7.32 -13.59 6.12
C ILE A 93 -6.43 -13.38 7.33
N HIS A 94 -5.70 -14.41 7.73
CA HIS A 94 -4.84 -14.38 8.90
C HIS A 94 -3.44 -14.87 8.55
N LEU A 95 -2.41 -14.22 9.08
CA LEU A 95 -1.05 -14.72 8.96
C LEU A 95 -0.89 -15.98 9.82
N THR A 96 -0.28 -16.99 9.23
CA THR A 96 0.18 -18.18 9.96
C THR A 96 1.45 -17.84 10.75
N PRO A 97 1.92 -18.69 11.67
CA PRO A 97 3.25 -18.51 12.29
C PRO A 97 4.37 -18.34 11.27
N SER A 98 4.35 -19.11 10.18
CA SER A 98 5.29 -18.98 9.06
C SER A 98 5.14 -17.62 8.35
N GLY A 99 3.91 -17.16 8.13
CA GLY A 99 3.63 -15.84 7.53
C GLY A 99 4.09 -14.69 8.41
N LEU A 100 3.91 -14.80 9.73
CA LEU A 100 4.42 -13.81 10.69
C LEU A 100 5.95 -13.72 10.66
N VAL A 101 6.64 -14.84 10.58
CA VAL A 101 8.11 -14.86 10.44
C VAL A 101 8.53 -14.18 9.15
N TYR A 102 7.93 -14.54 8.02
CA TYR A 102 8.24 -13.93 6.73
C TYR A 102 7.95 -12.42 6.71
N ALA A 103 6.76 -12.01 7.15
CA ALA A 103 6.40 -10.59 7.24
C ALA A 103 7.38 -9.81 8.11
N GLY A 104 7.85 -10.41 9.21
CA GLY A 104 8.87 -9.85 10.09
C GLY A 104 10.24 -9.63 9.43
N THR A 105 10.53 -10.30 8.32
CA THR A 105 11.78 -10.10 7.56
C THR A 105 11.70 -8.99 6.52
N VAL A 106 10.50 -8.59 6.09
CA VAL A 106 10.33 -7.65 4.98
C VAL A 106 9.62 -6.34 5.35
N ILE A 107 8.64 -6.36 6.26
CA ILE A 107 7.81 -5.20 6.57
C ILE A 107 8.45 -4.21 7.53
N PRO A 108 9.07 -4.61 8.67
CA PRO A 108 9.57 -3.66 9.66
C PRO A 108 10.60 -2.67 9.13
N GLN A 109 11.43 -3.08 8.18
CA GLN A 109 12.43 -2.22 7.57
C GLN A 109 11.80 -1.07 6.79
N ILE A 110 10.69 -1.33 6.08
CA ILE A 110 9.93 -0.30 5.36
C ILE A 110 9.36 0.71 6.36
N HIS A 111 8.66 0.23 7.38
CA HIS A 111 8.06 1.10 8.39
C HIS A 111 9.08 1.93 9.14
N ALA A 112 10.25 1.37 9.43
CA ALA A 112 11.35 2.09 10.07
C ALA A 112 11.87 3.20 9.15
N ALA A 113 12.07 2.92 7.87
CA ALA A 113 12.53 3.90 6.89
C ALA A 113 11.49 5.02 6.66
N GLU A 114 10.21 4.69 6.55
CA GLU A 114 9.11 5.65 6.45
C GLU A 114 9.07 6.58 7.67
N LYS A 115 9.24 6.01 8.85
CA LYS A 115 9.26 6.76 10.11
C LYS A 115 10.45 7.73 10.16
N GLU A 116 11.65 7.27 9.79
CA GLU A 116 12.82 8.14 9.75
C GLU A 116 12.70 9.23 8.68
N ALA A 117 12.14 8.92 7.52
CA ALA A 117 11.86 9.92 6.50
C ALA A 117 10.87 10.99 7.00
N MET A 118 9.82 10.59 7.70
CA MET A 118 8.85 11.53 8.28
C MET A 118 9.48 12.39 9.39
N LYS A 119 10.33 11.81 10.22
CA LYS A 119 11.07 12.56 11.26
C LYS A 119 12.06 13.59 10.69
N ALA A 120 12.55 13.40 9.48
CA ALA A 120 13.42 14.36 8.81
C ALA A 120 12.69 15.68 8.44
N LEU A 121 11.36 15.65 8.44
CA LEU A 121 10.51 16.81 8.21
C LEU A 121 10.20 17.51 9.54
N SER A 122 10.15 18.85 9.52
CA SER A 122 9.59 19.62 10.64
C SER A 122 8.09 19.33 10.80
N GLU A 123 7.53 19.62 11.96
CA GLU A 123 6.08 19.47 12.18
C GLU A 123 5.26 20.28 11.17
N GLU A 124 5.72 21.48 10.82
CA GLU A 124 5.10 22.33 9.80
C GLU A 124 5.14 21.68 8.42
N GLN A 125 6.29 21.11 8.04
CA GLN A 125 6.43 20.38 6.78
C GLN A 125 5.55 19.12 6.73
N GLN A 126 5.47 18.37 7.82
CA GLN A 126 4.59 17.20 7.91
C GLN A 126 3.12 17.59 7.69
N SER A 127 2.65 18.62 8.39
CA SER A 127 1.28 19.12 8.25
C SER A 127 1.00 19.65 6.85
N ALA A 128 1.93 20.40 6.27
CA ALA A 128 1.80 20.94 4.92
C ALA A 128 1.76 19.82 3.86
N LEU A 129 2.62 18.82 3.99
CA LEU A 129 2.66 17.66 3.08
C LEU A 129 1.34 16.89 3.09
N LEU A 130 0.84 16.57 4.28
CA LEU A 130 -0.40 15.80 4.43
C LEU A 130 -1.61 16.56 3.90
N GLU A 131 -1.73 17.85 4.23
CA GLU A 131 -2.82 18.68 3.76
C GLU A 131 -2.75 18.92 2.25
N ALA A 132 -1.58 19.23 1.71
CA ALA A 132 -1.39 19.43 0.27
C ALA A 132 -1.70 18.15 -0.52
N LEU A 133 -1.26 17.00 -0.02
CA LEU A 133 -1.53 15.72 -0.67
C LEU A 133 -3.03 15.38 -0.66
N ARG A 134 -3.72 15.66 0.47
CA ARG A 134 -5.16 15.48 0.57
C ARG A 134 -5.91 16.31 -0.46
N VAL A 135 -5.62 17.60 -0.54
CA VAL A 135 -6.25 18.52 -1.51
C VAL A 135 -5.99 18.06 -2.94
N TYR A 136 -4.74 17.70 -3.25
CA TYR A 136 -4.37 17.21 -4.57
C TYR A 136 -5.15 15.95 -4.95
N CYS A 137 -5.17 14.94 -4.07
CA CYS A 137 -5.85 13.67 -4.35
C CYS A 137 -7.35 13.84 -4.52
N ASP A 138 -7.99 14.64 -3.65
CA ASP A 138 -9.44 14.87 -3.72
C ASP A 138 -9.83 15.60 -5.02
N THR A 139 -9.09 16.65 -5.38
CA THR A 139 -9.32 17.39 -6.62
C THR A 139 -9.04 16.53 -7.85
N PHE A 140 -7.92 15.81 -7.86
CA PHE A 140 -7.56 14.94 -8.98
C PHE A 140 -8.62 13.86 -9.21
N ARG A 141 -9.12 13.23 -8.12
CA ARG A 141 -10.21 12.24 -8.22
C ARG A 141 -11.46 12.85 -8.84
N GLN A 142 -11.89 14.03 -8.37
CA GLN A 142 -13.06 14.73 -8.92
C GLN A 142 -12.93 15.03 -10.41
N GLU A 143 -11.74 15.47 -10.83
CA GLU A 143 -11.50 15.76 -12.25
C GLU A 143 -11.49 14.49 -13.11
N MET A 144 -10.97 13.38 -12.59
CA MET A 144 -10.94 12.09 -13.32
C MET A 144 -12.32 11.42 -13.42
N GLU A 145 -13.27 11.80 -12.56
CA GLU A 145 -14.65 11.27 -12.56
C GLU A 145 -15.60 12.05 -13.49
N LYS A 146 -15.16 13.16 -14.07
CA LYS A 146 -15.94 13.93 -15.06
C LYS A 146 -15.99 13.22 -16.40
#